data_f17cd168b9edf0d54d0cd4ef6bccd4be
#
_entry.id   f17cd168b9edf0d54d0cd4ef6bccd4be
#
_cell.length_a   1.000
_cell.length_b   1.000
_cell.length_c   1.000
_cell.angle_alpha   90.00
_cell.angle_beta   90.00
_cell.angle_gamma   90.00
#
_symmetry.space_group_name_H-M   'P 1'
#
loop_
_entity.id
_entity.type
_entity.pdbx_description
1 polymer ?
#
loop_
_entity_poly.entity_id
_entity_poly.type
_entity_poly.pdbx_seq_one_letter_code
_entity_poly.pdbx_strand_id
1 'polypeptide(L)'
;MAARWAVSIKAMRAPDPAALPAEVTYNTPPMMFEAGTPGIVQQIGLGVAVDYMMEIGMQEIAAHEASICAYARQKLDGLNWLTVQGQSASKGAIFSFTLDGAAHAHDISTVLDKKGIAVRAGHHCAQPLMDHLSVNATCRASFAMYNTTAEVDALVEGLEFCHELFG
;
A
#
# COMPACT_ATOMS: atom_id res chain seq x y z
N MET A 1 19.30 -14.08 -9.79
CA MET A 1 19.03 -13.32 -11.01
C MET A 1 18.47 -11.93 -10.67
N ALA A 2 19.23 -11.09 -10.04
CA ALA A 2 18.81 -9.72 -9.76
C ALA A 2 20.05 -8.83 -9.82
N ALA A 3 20.38 -8.26 -10.93
CA ALA A 3 21.43 -7.25 -10.97
C ALA A 3 21.68 -6.67 -12.38
N ARG A 4 20.65 -6.47 -13.17
CA ARG A 4 20.83 -5.80 -14.46
C ARG A 4 20.26 -4.38 -14.52
N TRP A 5 20.03 -3.73 -13.38
CA TRP A 5 19.32 -2.44 -13.35
C TRP A 5 20.21 -1.20 -13.17
N ALA A 6 21.45 -1.36 -12.79
CA ALA A 6 22.36 -0.22 -12.68
C ALA A 6 23.07 0.06 -14.00
N VAL A 7 22.32 0.50 -14.99
CA VAL A 7 22.88 1.14 -16.16
C VAL A 7 23.39 2.52 -15.75
N SER A 8 24.66 2.79 -15.98
CA SER A 8 25.24 4.12 -15.73
C SER A 8 24.40 5.19 -16.41
N ILE A 9 24.02 6.24 -15.66
CA ILE A 9 23.25 7.41 -16.18
C ILE A 9 23.91 8.01 -17.44
N LYS A 10 25.20 7.82 -17.62
CA LYS A 10 25.93 8.23 -18.83
C LYS A 10 25.43 7.50 -20.09
N ALA A 11 25.00 6.25 -19.98
CA ALA A 11 24.44 5.50 -21.10
C ALA A 11 22.99 5.92 -21.46
N MET A 12 22.23 6.47 -20.51
CA MET A 12 20.87 6.97 -20.75
C MET A 12 20.83 8.33 -21.45
N ARG A 13 21.95 9.04 -21.53
CA ARG A 13 22.03 10.39 -22.11
C ARG A 13 22.56 10.45 -23.54
N ALA A 14 22.97 9.35 -24.11
CA ALA A 14 23.47 9.34 -25.47
C ALA A 14 22.30 9.32 -26.48
N PRO A 15 22.04 10.42 -27.19
CA PRO A 15 20.97 10.46 -28.21
C PRO A 15 21.35 9.68 -29.47
N ASP A 16 22.60 9.28 -29.63
CA ASP A 16 23.13 8.58 -30.79
C ASP A 16 23.60 7.16 -30.38
N PRO A 17 23.02 6.09 -30.94
CA PRO A 17 23.47 4.73 -30.71
C PRO A 17 24.96 4.51 -31.02
N ALA A 18 25.57 5.28 -31.93
CA ALA A 18 26.99 5.25 -32.25
C ALA A 18 27.87 5.85 -31.15
N ALA A 19 27.29 6.63 -30.22
CA ALA A 19 27.98 7.22 -29.07
C ALA A 19 27.94 6.33 -27.81
N LEU A 20 27.25 5.18 -27.87
CA LEU A 20 27.29 4.21 -26.77
C LEU A 20 28.67 3.53 -26.72
N PRO A 21 29.22 3.32 -25.51
CA PRO A 21 30.46 2.58 -25.39
C PRO A 21 30.28 1.16 -25.96
N ALA A 22 31.26 0.67 -26.69
CA ALA A 22 31.25 -0.67 -27.29
C ALA A 22 31.13 -1.79 -26.23
N GLU A 23 31.46 -1.48 -24.98
CA GLU A 23 31.36 -2.37 -23.84
C GLU A 23 30.74 -1.65 -22.64
N VAL A 24 29.74 -2.27 -22.02
CA VAL A 24 29.14 -1.79 -20.76
C VAL A 24 29.85 -2.45 -19.59
N THR A 25 30.53 -1.65 -18.80
CA THR A 25 31.18 -2.12 -17.56
C THR A 25 30.39 -1.68 -16.33
N TYR A 26 30.40 -2.50 -15.30
CA TYR A 26 29.72 -2.22 -14.03
C TYR A 26 30.75 -1.98 -12.92
N ASN A 27 30.41 -1.10 -12.01
CA ASN A 27 31.18 -0.93 -10.79
C ASN A 27 31.14 -2.20 -9.92
N THR A 28 31.97 -2.23 -8.89
CA THR A 28 31.91 -3.26 -7.84
C THR A 28 30.76 -2.96 -6.86
N PRO A 29 30.21 -3.98 -6.19
CA PRO A 29 29.27 -3.74 -5.09
C PRO A 29 29.88 -2.83 -4.00
N PRO A 30 29.09 -1.94 -3.37
CA PRO A 30 27.64 -1.76 -3.54
C PRO A 30 27.26 -0.88 -4.72
N MET A 31 28.19 -0.09 -5.28
CA MET A 31 27.90 0.95 -6.30
C MET A 31 27.36 0.40 -7.60
N MET A 32 27.59 -0.86 -7.92
CA MET A 32 26.98 -1.49 -9.11
C MET A 32 25.44 -1.58 -9.05
N PHE A 33 24.88 -1.45 -7.87
CA PHE A 33 23.42 -1.48 -7.64
C PHE A 33 22.79 -0.09 -7.58
N GLU A 34 23.58 0.97 -7.71
CA GLU A 34 23.14 2.36 -7.63
C GLU A 34 23.08 2.98 -9.02
N ALA A 35 21.91 3.43 -9.43
CA ALA A 35 21.69 4.05 -10.74
C ALA A 35 22.17 5.51 -10.82
N GLY A 36 22.67 6.07 -9.75
CA GLY A 36 23.14 7.45 -9.63
C GLY A 36 23.34 7.88 -8.18
N THR A 37 23.32 9.18 -7.94
CA THR A 37 23.42 9.71 -6.57
C THR A 37 22.30 9.17 -5.70
N PRO A 38 22.59 8.52 -4.56
CA PRO A 38 21.57 8.01 -3.67
C PRO A 38 20.70 9.14 -3.10
N GLY A 39 19.49 8.81 -2.70
CA GLY A 39 18.56 9.74 -2.08
C GLY A 39 18.97 10.10 -0.65
N ILE A 40 19.96 10.97 -0.48
CA ILE A 40 20.59 11.29 0.82
C ILE A 40 19.56 11.82 1.82
N VAL A 41 18.70 12.76 1.40
CA VAL A 41 17.66 13.35 2.26
C VAL A 41 16.66 12.27 2.72
N GLN A 42 16.29 11.38 1.82
CA GLN A 42 15.36 10.29 2.11
C GLN A 42 15.97 9.27 3.09
N GLN A 43 17.26 8.98 2.96
CA GLN A 43 17.97 8.07 3.87
C GLN A 43 18.09 8.67 5.28
N ILE A 44 18.40 9.96 5.40
CA ILE A 44 18.43 10.68 6.69
C ILE A 44 17.02 10.70 7.30
N GLY A 45 16.00 11.04 6.49
CA GLY A 45 14.62 11.06 6.93
C GLY A 45 14.11 9.70 7.40
N LEU A 46 14.54 8.61 6.73
CA LEU A 46 14.23 7.25 7.17
C LEU A 46 14.86 6.95 8.56
N GLY A 47 16.11 7.39 8.79
CA GLY A 47 16.77 7.25 10.10
C GLY A 47 15.95 7.92 11.20
N VAL A 48 15.52 9.17 10.99
CA VAL A 48 14.68 9.91 11.95
C VAL A 48 13.33 9.22 12.19
N ALA A 49 12.72 8.67 11.13
CA ALA A 49 11.47 7.92 11.28
C ALA A 49 11.64 6.62 12.08
N VAL A 50 12.76 5.93 11.92
CA VAL A 50 13.09 4.73 12.71
C VAL A 50 13.29 5.10 14.18
N ASP A 51 14.05 6.15 14.47
CA ASP A 51 14.26 6.63 15.83
C ASP A 51 12.92 7.00 16.51
N TYR A 52 12.03 7.70 15.79
CA TYR A 52 10.69 8.01 16.27
C TYR A 52 9.86 6.77 16.64
N MET A 53 9.89 5.73 15.79
CA MET A 53 9.19 4.47 16.08
C MET A 53 9.82 3.74 17.26
N MET A 54 11.15 3.78 17.41
CA MET A 54 11.86 3.16 18.52
C MET A 54 11.56 3.89 19.86
N GLU A 55 11.39 5.20 19.86
CA GLU A 55 10.98 5.98 21.03
C GLU A 55 9.56 5.62 21.50
N ILE A 56 8.62 5.38 20.58
CA ILE A 56 7.28 4.89 20.93
C ILE A 56 7.35 3.46 21.46
N GLY A 57 8.22 2.63 20.89
CA GLY A 57 8.37 1.21 21.20
C GLY A 57 7.67 0.31 20.19
N MET A 58 8.44 -0.54 19.53
CA MET A 58 7.91 -1.45 18.48
C MET A 58 6.85 -2.43 19.00
N GLN A 59 6.94 -2.83 20.27
CA GLN A 59 5.97 -3.73 20.89
C GLN A 59 4.64 -3.01 21.18
N GLU A 60 4.69 -1.76 21.60
CA GLU A 60 3.52 -0.92 21.85
C GLU A 60 2.79 -0.63 20.52
N ILE A 61 3.54 -0.30 19.46
CA ILE A 61 2.98 -0.13 18.13
C ILE A 61 2.27 -1.41 17.67
N ALA A 62 2.93 -2.56 17.77
CA ALA A 62 2.37 -3.84 17.35
C ALA A 62 1.12 -4.22 18.16
N ALA A 63 1.11 -3.97 19.46
CA ALA A 63 -0.05 -4.22 20.35
C ALA A 63 -1.24 -3.33 19.97
N HIS A 64 -0.99 -2.04 19.73
CA HIS A 64 -2.01 -1.11 19.27
C HIS A 64 -2.59 -1.51 17.93
N GLU A 65 -1.75 -1.77 16.93
CA GLU A 65 -2.19 -2.19 15.60
C GLU A 65 -2.96 -3.51 15.64
N ALA A 66 -2.56 -4.46 16.49
CA ALA A 66 -3.31 -5.71 16.69
C ALA A 66 -4.71 -5.45 17.27
N SER A 67 -4.86 -4.50 18.20
CA SER A 67 -6.15 -4.13 18.79
C SER A 67 -7.06 -3.47 17.75
N ILE A 68 -6.55 -2.54 16.96
CA ILE A 68 -7.28 -1.89 15.85
C ILE A 68 -7.65 -2.93 14.79
N CYS A 69 -6.74 -3.85 14.46
CA CYS A 69 -7.00 -4.94 13.51
C CYS A 69 -8.16 -5.84 13.98
N ALA A 70 -8.18 -6.22 15.25
CA ALA A 70 -9.25 -7.04 15.81
C ALA A 70 -10.60 -6.30 15.80
N TYR A 71 -10.61 -5.03 16.18
CA TYR A 71 -11.80 -4.20 16.16
C TYR A 71 -12.34 -4.00 14.75
N ALA A 72 -11.48 -3.62 13.80
CA ALA A 72 -11.87 -3.43 12.41
C ALA A 72 -12.39 -4.73 11.78
N ARG A 73 -11.74 -5.87 12.07
CA ARG A 73 -12.24 -7.19 11.61
C ARG A 73 -13.65 -7.44 12.11
N GLN A 74 -13.89 -7.28 13.42
CA GLN A 74 -15.22 -7.49 14.01
C GLN A 74 -16.30 -6.62 13.33
N LYS A 75 -15.99 -5.36 13.05
CA LYS A 75 -16.92 -4.43 12.41
C LYS A 75 -17.18 -4.79 10.94
N LEU A 76 -16.13 -5.06 10.18
CA LEU A 76 -16.24 -5.36 8.75
C LEU A 76 -16.87 -6.74 8.49
N ASP A 77 -16.59 -7.74 9.32
CA ASP A 77 -17.19 -9.09 9.22
C ASP A 77 -18.70 -9.05 9.52
N GLY A 78 -19.20 -8.01 10.19
CA GLY A 78 -20.63 -7.78 10.41
C GLY A 78 -21.39 -7.28 9.17
N LEU A 79 -20.68 -6.85 8.12
CA LEU A 79 -21.28 -6.31 6.89
C LEU A 79 -21.43 -7.42 5.85
N ASN A 80 -22.61 -8.01 5.75
CA ASN A 80 -22.87 -9.19 4.90
C ASN A 80 -22.80 -8.93 3.38
N TRP A 81 -22.78 -7.68 2.98
CA TRP A 81 -22.63 -7.19 1.61
C TRP A 81 -21.19 -6.74 1.28
N LEU A 82 -20.25 -6.94 2.22
CA LEU A 82 -18.84 -6.61 2.05
C LEU A 82 -18.02 -7.89 2.07
N THR A 83 -17.16 -8.08 1.07
CA THR A 83 -16.22 -9.20 1.03
C THR A 83 -14.81 -8.71 1.35
N VAL A 84 -14.30 -9.09 2.51
CA VAL A 84 -12.89 -8.81 2.90
C VAL A 84 -11.98 -9.88 2.30
N GLN A 85 -11.01 -9.46 1.51
CA GLN A 85 -9.99 -10.32 0.91
C GLN A 85 -8.86 -10.62 1.91
N GLY A 86 -8.34 -11.85 1.89
CA GLY A 86 -7.23 -12.25 2.75
C GLY A 86 -7.66 -12.49 4.21
N GLN A 87 -8.08 -13.71 4.48
CA GLN A 87 -8.61 -14.16 5.78
C GLN A 87 -7.56 -14.78 6.72
N SER A 88 -6.26 -14.52 6.50
CA SER A 88 -5.21 -15.05 7.38
C SER A 88 -5.43 -14.60 8.84
N ALA A 89 -5.22 -15.53 9.76
CA ALA A 89 -5.28 -15.24 11.21
C ALA A 89 -4.15 -14.27 11.64
N SER A 90 -2.98 -14.39 10.98
CA SER A 90 -1.84 -13.49 11.22
C SER A 90 -1.75 -12.49 10.05
N LYS A 91 -2.39 -11.33 10.23
CA LYS A 91 -2.32 -10.22 9.27
C LYS A 91 -2.13 -8.90 10.00
N GLY A 92 -1.53 -7.93 9.34
CA GLY A 92 -1.51 -6.55 9.81
C GLY A 92 -2.88 -5.89 9.70
N ALA A 93 -3.02 -4.68 10.23
CA ALA A 93 -4.24 -3.88 10.22
C ALA A 93 -4.53 -3.30 8.81
N ILE A 94 -4.56 -4.17 7.80
CA ILE A 94 -4.78 -3.84 6.39
C ILE A 94 -5.95 -4.67 5.87
N PHE A 95 -6.97 -4.01 5.32
CA PHE A 95 -8.19 -4.63 4.83
C PHE A 95 -8.41 -4.25 3.37
N SER A 96 -8.28 -5.22 2.47
CA SER A 96 -8.72 -5.09 1.08
C SER A 96 -10.12 -5.67 0.97
N PHE A 97 -11.02 -4.98 0.32
CA PHE A 97 -12.42 -5.39 0.25
C PHE A 97 -13.09 -5.00 -1.06
N THR A 98 -14.18 -5.68 -1.36
CA THR A 98 -15.14 -5.37 -2.40
C THR A 98 -16.53 -5.26 -1.79
N LEU A 99 -17.40 -4.44 -2.39
CA LEU A 99 -18.84 -4.41 -2.08
C LEU A 99 -19.57 -5.28 -3.08
N ASP A 100 -20.62 -5.93 -2.63
CA ASP A 100 -21.58 -6.60 -3.52
C ASP A 100 -22.33 -5.56 -4.35
N GLY A 101 -22.63 -5.91 -5.61
CA GLY A 101 -23.28 -5.00 -6.54
C GLY A 101 -22.38 -4.49 -7.65
N ALA A 102 -22.79 -3.42 -8.32
CA ALA A 102 -22.13 -2.88 -9.50
C ALA A 102 -21.06 -1.81 -9.21
N ALA A 103 -20.82 -1.48 -7.94
CA ALA A 103 -19.90 -0.41 -7.57
C ALA A 103 -18.45 -0.78 -7.87
N HIS A 104 -17.78 0.01 -8.69
CA HIS A 104 -16.35 -0.14 -8.91
C HIS A 104 -15.56 0.41 -7.71
N ALA A 105 -14.43 -0.22 -7.38
CA ALA A 105 -13.57 0.21 -6.25
C ALA A 105 -13.22 1.72 -6.29
N HIS A 106 -13.09 2.29 -7.49
CA HIS A 106 -12.81 3.71 -7.68
C HIS A 106 -13.97 4.61 -7.27
N ASP A 107 -15.22 4.19 -7.53
CA ASP A 107 -16.40 4.94 -7.16
C ASP A 107 -16.57 4.96 -5.64
N ILE A 108 -16.36 3.80 -5.00
CA ILE A 108 -16.36 3.66 -3.55
C ILE A 108 -15.31 4.59 -2.92
N SER A 109 -14.07 4.56 -3.41
CA SER A 109 -13.00 5.42 -2.89
C SER A 109 -13.31 6.90 -3.07
N THR A 110 -13.96 7.29 -4.17
CA THR A 110 -14.36 8.68 -4.44
C THR A 110 -15.45 9.16 -3.47
N VAL A 111 -16.40 8.29 -3.13
CA VAL A 111 -17.46 8.62 -2.16
C VAL A 111 -16.87 8.72 -0.75
N LEU A 112 -16.00 7.80 -0.37
CA LEU A 112 -15.31 7.81 0.94
C LEU A 112 -14.43 9.06 1.10
N ASP A 113 -13.70 9.45 0.05
CA ASP A 113 -12.86 10.65 0.05
C ASP A 113 -13.67 11.93 0.34
N LYS A 114 -14.87 12.06 -0.24
CA LYS A 114 -15.81 13.16 0.04
C LYS A 114 -16.28 13.20 1.49
N LYS A 115 -16.18 12.10 2.21
CA LYS A 115 -16.47 11.98 3.65
C LYS A 115 -15.23 12.13 4.52
N GLY A 116 -14.07 12.42 3.91
CA GLY A 116 -12.79 12.55 4.62
C GLY A 116 -12.13 11.21 4.96
N ILE A 117 -12.56 10.11 4.33
CA ILE A 117 -12.05 8.76 4.58
C ILE A 117 -11.14 8.36 3.42
N ALA A 118 -9.83 8.27 3.68
CA ALA A 118 -8.84 7.91 2.68
C ALA A 118 -8.66 6.40 2.57
N VAL A 119 -8.97 5.85 1.40
CA VAL A 119 -8.69 4.45 1.04
C VAL A 119 -7.97 4.41 -0.30
N ARG A 120 -7.27 3.32 -0.58
CA ARG A 120 -6.66 3.09 -1.89
C ARG A 120 -7.54 2.16 -2.71
N ALA A 121 -7.90 2.58 -3.94
CA ALA A 121 -8.58 1.73 -4.92
C ALA A 121 -7.62 1.26 -6.02
N GLY A 122 -7.84 0.06 -6.54
CA GLY A 122 -7.12 -0.48 -7.71
C GLY A 122 -6.53 -1.86 -7.49
N HIS A 123 -5.50 -2.18 -8.27
CA HIS A 123 -4.84 -3.49 -8.26
C HIS A 123 -3.72 -3.61 -7.19
N HIS A 124 -3.38 -2.54 -6.50
CA HIS A 124 -2.32 -2.48 -5.48
C HIS A 124 -0.95 -2.96 -5.94
N CYS A 125 -0.61 -2.75 -7.24
CA CYS A 125 0.59 -3.27 -7.91
C CYS A 125 0.66 -4.81 -7.93
N ALA A 126 -0.48 -5.50 -7.83
CA ALA A 126 -0.62 -6.94 -7.74
C ALA A 126 -1.72 -7.48 -8.68
N GLN A 127 -1.66 -7.12 -9.96
CA GLN A 127 -2.63 -7.56 -10.97
C GLN A 127 -2.85 -9.09 -10.97
N PRO A 128 -1.80 -9.94 -10.93
CA PRO A 128 -2.00 -11.39 -10.91
C PRO A 128 -2.79 -11.88 -9.69
N LEU A 129 -2.74 -11.15 -8.57
CA LEU A 129 -3.55 -11.46 -7.38
C LEU A 129 -5.02 -11.12 -7.62
N MET A 130 -5.31 -10.02 -8.31
CA MET A 130 -6.69 -9.66 -8.67
C MET A 130 -7.31 -10.73 -9.58
N ASP A 131 -6.56 -11.21 -10.55
CA ASP A 131 -6.97 -12.31 -11.44
C ASP A 131 -7.25 -13.60 -10.63
N HIS A 132 -6.37 -13.95 -9.69
CA HIS A 132 -6.55 -15.11 -8.81
C HIS A 132 -7.80 -14.99 -7.91
N LEU A 133 -8.08 -13.79 -7.41
CA LEU A 133 -9.26 -13.50 -6.58
C LEU A 133 -10.54 -13.33 -7.42
N SER A 134 -10.42 -13.33 -8.74
CA SER A 134 -11.53 -13.08 -9.68
C SER A 134 -12.24 -11.74 -9.44
N VAL A 135 -11.46 -10.70 -9.10
CA VAL A 135 -11.95 -9.33 -8.91
C VAL A 135 -11.21 -8.37 -9.82
N ASN A 136 -11.90 -7.35 -10.33
CA ASN A 136 -11.26 -6.35 -11.19
C ASN A 136 -10.35 -5.40 -10.39
N ALA A 137 -10.73 -5.05 -9.18
CA ALA A 137 -10.01 -4.16 -8.28
C ALA A 137 -10.59 -4.30 -6.87
N THR A 138 -9.84 -3.86 -5.87
CA THR A 138 -10.32 -3.76 -4.49
C THR A 138 -10.11 -2.36 -3.93
N CYS A 139 -10.90 -1.98 -2.92
CA CYS A 139 -10.56 -0.91 -2.01
C CYS A 139 -9.71 -1.46 -0.87
N ARG A 140 -8.76 -0.65 -0.38
CA ARG A 140 -7.89 -1.02 0.74
C ARG A 140 -7.85 0.08 1.79
N ALA A 141 -8.31 -0.23 2.99
CA ALA A 141 -8.08 0.54 4.20
C ALA A 141 -6.82 0.00 4.90
N SER A 142 -5.98 0.89 5.39
CA SER A 142 -4.75 0.55 6.13
C SER A 142 -4.70 1.40 7.40
N PHE A 143 -4.57 0.75 8.53
CA PHE A 143 -4.47 1.39 9.83
C PHE A 143 -3.05 1.24 10.38
N ALA A 144 -2.59 2.24 11.09
CA ALA A 144 -1.26 2.29 11.67
C ALA A 144 -1.33 2.78 13.14
N MET A 145 -0.18 2.94 13.75
CA MET A 145 -0.03 3.31 15.16
C MET A 145 -0.76 4.59 15.61
N TYR A 146 -1.19 5.43 14.69
CA TYR A 146 -1.88 6.70 14.99
C TYR A 146 -3.40 6.63 14.77
N ASN A 147 -3.92 5.51 14.23
CA ASN A 147 -5.36 5.36 14.02
C ASN A 147 -6.10 4.94 15.28
N THR A 148 -7.37 5.28 15.34
CA THR A 148 -8.27 5.04 16.47
C THR A 148 -9.46 4.18 16.07
N THR A 149 -10.18 3.63 17.04
CA THR A 149 -11.43 2.89 16.81
C THR A 149 -12.52 3.78 16.20
N ALA A 150 -12.53 5.08 16.52
CA ALA A 150 -13.47 6.03 15.95
C ALA A 150 -13.28 6.18 14.41
N GLU A 151 -12.04 6.07 13.92
CA GLU A 151 -11.78 6.10 12.48
C GLU A 151 -12.20 4.80 11.80
N VAL A 152 -12.17 3.67 12.51
CA VAL A 152 -12.77 2.41 12.02
C VAL A 152 -14.29 2.56 11.92
N ASP A 153 -14.94 3.15 12.94
CA ASP A 153 -16.38 3.39 12.92
C ASP A 153 -16.77 4.34 11.77
N ALA A 154 -16.00 5.41 11.56
CA ALA A 154 -16.20 6.32 10.43
C ALA A 154 -16.08 5.59 9.06
N LEU A 155 -15.11 4.67 8.92
CA LEU A 155 -14.99 3.85 7.71
C LEU A 155 -16.25 3.00 7.50
N VAL A 156 -16.77 2.36 8.54
CA VAL A 156 -17.99 1.53 8.48
C VAL A 156 -19.18 2.37 8.05
N GLU A 157 -19.42 3.52 8.68
CA GLU A 157 -20.49 4.45 8.30
C GLU A 157 -20.35 4.93 6.84
N GLY A 158 -19.12 5.18 6.41
CA GLY A 158 -18.84 5.54 5.02
C GLY A 158 -19.15 4.41 4.04
N LEU A 159 -18.86 3.17 4.40
CA LEU A 159 -19.15 1.98 3.60
C LEU A 159 -20.66 1.68 3.55
N GLU A 160 -21.39 1.83 4.66
CA GLU A 160 -22.84 1.73 4.70
C GLU A 160 -23.49 2.72 3.73
N PHE A 161 -23.02 3.97 3.75
CA PHE A 161 -23.47 4.96 2.79
C PHE A 161 -23.15 4.61 1.33
N CYS A 162 -21.98 4.03 1.05
CA CYS A 162 -21.65 3.52 -0.29
C CYS A 162 -22.60 2.40 -0.70
N HIS A 163 -22.93 1.50 0.23
CA HIS A 163 -23.86 0.40 -0.04
C HIS A 163 -25.28 0.92 -0.34
N GLU A 164 -25.77 1.91 0.39
CA GLU A 164 -27.08 2.55 0.12
C GLU A 164 -27.10 3.24 -1.26
N LEU A 165 -25.97 3.78 -1.70
CA LEU A 165 -25.88 4.52 -2.97
C LEU A 165 -25.79 3.61 -4.19
N PHE A 166 -25.13 2.45 -4.06
CA PHE A 166 -24.76 1.57 -5.18
C PHE A 166 -25.40 0.17 -5.12
N GLY A 167 -26.03 -0.18 -3.99
CA GLY A 167 -26.61 -1.50 -3.72
C GLY A 167 -27.99 -1.76 -4.33
#